data_d57a9e0e0f275bed29eda97d83b122fa
#
_entry.id   d57a9e0e0f275bed29eda97d83b122fa
#
_cell.length_a   1.000
_cell.length_b   1.000
_cell.length_c   1.000
_cell.angle_alpha   90.00
_cell.angle_beta   90.00
_cell.angle_gamma   90.00
#
_symmetry.space_group_name_H-M   'P 1'
#
loop_
_entity.id
_entity.type
_entity.pdbx_description
1 polymer ?
#
loop_
_entity_poly.entity_id
_entity_poly.type
_entity_poly.pdbx_seq_one_letter_code
_entity_poly.pdbx_strand_id
1 'polypeptide(L)'
;GGDAVFAPSVETVYPGWPGGPEIEQGVDLPEVVVGKGLEDEYRPGHFAGVYRVCRRLFELVGPGCAVFGEKDWQQLKLVEAMSDREGLGVRVVGEPTVREGGDLRGLALSSRNVHLGPGDREAALGLSRGIAAARDVGRAGGSAAEAEAAARVVMERSGARVEYAAVRDAMTCGAVVEGEPARVLVAARVGVTRLIDNDAWV
;
A
#
# COMPACT_ATOMS: atom_id res chain seq x y z
N GLY A 1 -2.72 -6.37 23.14
CA GLY A 1 -4.08 -6.62 22.69
C GLY A 1 -4.91 -5.37 22.70
N GLY A 2 -6.05 -5.38 21.95
CA GLY A 2 -7.00 -4.28 21.98
C GLY A 2 -7.95 -4.40 23.17
N ASP A 3 -8.44 -3.27 23.65
CA ASP A 3 -9.38 -3.22 24.78
C ASP A 3 -10.84 -3.34 24.31
N ALA A 4 -11.11 -2.94 23.06
CA ALA A 4 -12.44 -3.00 22.44
C ALA A 4 -12.36 -3.26 20.94
N VAL A 5 -13.43 -3.80 20.36
CA VAL A 5 -13.62 -3.96 18.92
C VAL A 5 -14.84 -3.14 18.50
N PHE A 6 -14.64 -2.17 17.60
CA PHE A 6 -15.72 -1.46 16.95
C PHE A 6 -16.08 -2.17 15.64
N ALA A 7 -17.28 -2.76 15.59
CA ALA A 7 -17.78 -3.51 14.44
C ALA A 7 -19.15 -2.99 14.03
N PRO A 8 -19.21 -1.83 13.35
CA PRO A 8 -20.46 -1.20 12.94
C PRO A 8 -21.16 -2.01 11.84
N SER A 9 -22.48 -1.86 11.73
CA SER A 9 -23.21 -2.37 10.57
C SER A 9 -22.89 -1.57 9.30
N VAL A 10 -23.22 -2.14 8.14
CA VAL A 10 -23.05 -1.44 6.85
C VAL A 10 -23.84 -0.14 6.84
N GLU A 11 -25.07 -0.13 7.36
CA GLU A 11 -25.95 1.04 7.42
C GLU A 11 -25.39 2.13 8.35
N THR A 12 -24.66 1.75 9.39
CA THR A 12 -23.97 2.71 10.27
C THR A 12 -22.83 3.42 9.54
N VAL A 13 -22.03 2.65 8.75
CA VAL A 13 -20.92 3.19 7.97
C VAL A 13 -21.43 3.92 6.74
N TYR A 14 -22.45 3.38 6.08
CA TYR A 14 -23.01 3.92 4.84
C TYR A 14 -24.53 4.11 4.97
N PRO A 15 -24.99 5.22 5.58
CA PRO A 15 -26.41 5.52 5.70
C PRO A 15 -27.08 5.53 4.33
N GLY A 16 -28.17 4.76 4.19
CA GLY A 16 -28.91 4.64 2.93
C GLY A 16 -28.38 3.63 1.92
N TRP A 17 -27.42 2.77 2.33
CA TRP A 17 -26.95 1.65 1.49
C TRP A 17 -28.15 0.77 1.02
N PRO A 18 -28.19 0.31 -0.27
CA PRO A 18 -27.13 0.46 -1.31
C PRO A 18 -27.25 1.72 -2.20
N GLY A 19 -28.13 2.65 -1.97
CA GLY A 19 -28.41 3.79 -2.86
C GLY A 19 -28.32 5.17 -2.21
N GLY A 20 -27.56 5.31 -1.11
CA GLY A 20 -27.40 6.60 -0.43
C GLY A 20 -26.54 7.61 -1.20
N PRO A 21 -26.82 8.93 -1.10
CA PRO A 21 -26.12 9.98 -1.85
C PRO A 21 -24.60 10.00 -1.64
N GLU A 22 -24.13 9.57 -0.48
CA GLU A 22 -22.68 9.49 -0.19
C GLU A 22 -21.95 8.43 -1.01
N ILE A 23 -22.67 7.45 -1.56
CA ILE A 23 -22.10 6.37 -2.38
C ILE A 23 -22.06 6.77 -3.85
N GLU A 24 -23.03 7.56 -4.30
CA GLU A 24 -23.17 8.02 -5.68
C GLU A 24 -22.28 9.22 -6.00
N GLN A 25 -21.94 10.04 -5.00
CA GLN A 25 -21.05 11.19 -5.20
C GLN A 25 -19.61 10.76 -5.41
N GLY A 26 -18.98 11.29 -6.46
CA GLY A 26 -17.55 11.13 -6.69
C GLY A 26 -16.73 11.69 -5.52
N VAL A 27 -15.67 10.99 -5.14
CA VAL A 27 -14.70 11.48 -4.16
C VAL A 27 -13.62 12.22 -4.93
N ASP A 28 -13.36 13.47 -4.57
CA ASP A 28 -12.19 14.20 -5.02
C ASP A 28 -10.96 13.68 -4.26
N LEU A 29 -10.20 12.80 -4.89
CA LEU A 29 -9.09 12.11 -4.27
C LEU A 29 -7.85 13.02 -4.19
N PRO A 30 -7.07 12.95 -3.07
CA PRO A 30 -5.77 13.60 -2.99
C PRO A 30 -4.81 13.14 -4.11
N GLU A 31 -3.96 14.05 -4.56
CA GLU A 31 -3.01 13.79 -5.65
C GLU A 31 -2.09 12.58 -5.41
N VAL A 32 -1.82 12.23 -4.16
CA VAL A 32 -0.96 11.09 -3.79
C VAL A 32 -1.47 9.74 -4.30
N VAL A 33 -2.74 9.66 -4.70
CA VAL A 33 -3.38 8.44 -5.22
C VAL A 33 -4.02 8.63 -6.60
N VAL A 34 -3.60 9.65 -7.36
CA VAL A 34 -4.15 9.93 -8.69
C VAL A 34 -3.03 9.98 -9.71
N GLY A 35 -3.12 9.16 -10.76
CA GLY A 35 -2.17 9.16 -11.88
C GLY A 35 -0.74 8.74 -11.51
N LYS A 36 -0.57 7.86 -10.52
CA LYS A 36 0.73 7.40 -10.04
C LYS A 36 1.23 6.14 -10.74
N GLY A 37 0.35 5.41 -11.45
CA GLY A 37 0.68 4.16 -12.11
C GLY A 37 0.92 3.00 -11.13
N LEU A 38 0.28 3.05 -9.97
CA LEU A 38 0.40 2.10 -8.87
C LEU A 38 -0.98 1.47 -8.58
N GLU A 39 -1.37 1.36 -7.29
CA GLU A 39 -2.68 0.80 -6.93
C GLU A 39 -3.87 1.58 -7.53
N ASP A 40 -3.69 2.84 -7.82
CA ASP A 40 -4.68 3.69 -8.51
C ASP A 40 -5.00 3.19 -9.92
N GLU A 41 -4.01 2.69 -10.66
CA GLU A 41 -4.19 2.12 -12.01
C GLU A 41 -4.73 0.69 -11.96
N TYR A 42 -4.15 -0.16 -11.09
CA TYR A 42 -4.45 -1.59 -11.05
C TYR A 42 -5.71 -1.94 -10.25
N ARG A 43 -6.25 -1.00 -9.48
CA ARG A 43 -7.46 -1.17 -8.66
C ARG A 43 -8.41 0.02 -8.79
N PRO A 44 -9.02 0.23 -9.94
CA PRO A 44 -9.97 1.34 -10.14
C PRO A 44 -11.04 1.40 -9.05
N GLY A 45 -11.30 2.58 -8.50
CA GLY A 45 -12.29 2.81 -7.44
C GLY A 45 -11.85 2.42 -6.02
N HIS A 46 -10.72 1.72 -5.85
CA HIS A 46 -10.25 1.28 -4.53
C HIS A 46 -10.06 2.45 -3.56
N PHE A 47 -9.32 3.47 -3.97
CA PHE A 47 -9.02 4.60 -3.10
C PHE A 47 -10.24 5.46 -2.76
N ALA A 48 -11.22 5.55 -3.64
CA ALA A 48 -12.50 6.18 -3.30
C ALA A 48 -13.24 5.41 -2.20
N GLY A 49 -13.19 4.08 -2.24
CA GLY A 49 -13.73 3.23 -1.17
C GLY A 49 -12.98 3.41 0.15
N VAL A 50 -11.65 3.40 0.13
CA VAL A 50 -10.80 3.63 1.32
C VAL A 50 -11.07 4.99 1.93
N TYR A 51 -11.10 6.05 1.11
CA TYR A 51 -11.39 7.41 1.56
C TYR A 51 -12.71 7.48 2.32
N ARG A 52 -13.80 6.99 1.72
CA ARG A 52 -15.13 7.01 2.34
C ARG A 52 -15.17 6.25 3.66
N VAL A 53 -14.68 5.01 3.67
CA VAL A 53 -14.76 4.17 4.88
C VAL A 53 -13.89 4.70 6.00
N CYS A 54 -12.66 5.13 5.73
CA CYS A 54 -11.76 5.66 6.75
C CYS A 54 -12.28 6.99 7.31
N ARG A 55 -12.72 7.91 6.45
CA ARG A 55 -13.35 9.16 6.86
C ARG A 55 -14.53 8.87 7.80
N ARG A 56 -15.45 8.00 7.38
CA ARG A 56 -16.62 7.67 8.17
C ARG A 56 -16.29 7.02 9.51
N LEU A 57 -15.32 6.12 9.54
CA LEU A 57 -14.86 5.51 10.80
C LEU A 57 -14.23 6.54 11.74
N PHE A 58 -13.47 7.49 11.22
CA PHE A 58 -12.90 8.58 12.03
C PHE A 58 -14.00 9.49 12.60
N GLU A 59 -15.01 9.83 11.81
CA GLU A 59 -16.17 10.59 12.30
C GLU A 59 -16.96 9.85 13.39
N LEU A 60 -17.14 8.54 13.24
CA LEU A 60 -17.90 7.73 14.20
C LEU A 60 -17.17 7.48 15.51
N VAL A 61 -15.85 7.29 15.46
CA VAL A 61 -15.02 6.91 16.61
C VAL A 61 -14.38 8.13 17.28
N GLY A 62 -14.02 9.15 16.50
CA GLY A 62 -13.30 10.33 16.97
C GLY A 62 -11.92 10.01 17.57
N PRO A 63 -11.07 9.18 16.92
CA PRO A 63 -9.81 8.77 17.52
C PRO A 63 -8.82 9.93 17.52
N GLY A 64 -8.01 10.09 18.58
CA GLY A 64 -6.88 11.02 18.59
C GLY A 64 -5.70 10.52 17.75
N CYS A 65 -5.63 9.19 17.52
CA CYS A 65 -4.58 8.54 16.75
C CYS A 65 -5.14 7.30 16.03
N ALA A 66 -4.71 7.09 14.79
CA ALA A 66 -5.04 5.90 14.00
C ALA A 66 -3.76 5.27 13.44
N VAL A 67 -3.62 3.95 13.61
CA VAL A 67 -2.42 3.19 13.20
C VAL A 67 -2.73 2.41 11.95
N PHE A 68 -1.88 2.54 10.92
CA PHE A 68 -1.97 1.81 9.65
C PHE A 68 -0.66 1.10 9.34
N GLY A 69 -0.73 -0.08 8.73
CA GLY A 69 0.47 -0.78 8.29
C GLY A 69 1.09 -0.11 7.05
N GLU A 70 2.40 0.10 7.05
CA GLU A 70 3.16 0.65 5.91
C GLU A 70 3.11 -0.24 4.66
N LYS A 71 2.75 -1.50 4.81
CA LYS A 71 2.61 -2.43 3.68
C LYS A 71 1.71 -1.87 2.57
N ASP A 72 0.64 -1.19 2.92
CA ASP A 72 -0.27 -0.53 2.00
C ASP A 72 0.07 0.97 1.91
N TRP A 73 1.31 1.29 1.48
CA TRP A 73 1.91 2.62 1.56
C TRP A 73 1.08 3.73 0.92
N GLN A 74 0.61 3.53 -0.31
CA GLN A 74 -0.21 4.52 -0.98
C GLN A 74 -1.53 4.76 -0.25
N GLN A 75 -2.10 3.72 0.38
CA GLN A 75 -3.27 3.85 1.24
C GLN A 75 -2.97 4.64 2.51
N LEU A 76 -1.82 4.40 3.16
CA LEU A 76 -1.40 5.19 4.32
C LEU A 76 -1.31 6.67 3.96
N LYS A 77 -0.67 7.01 2.84
CA LYS A 77 -0.56 8.41 2.38
C LYS A 77 -1.91 9.03 2.01
N LEU A 78 -2.82 8.25 1.47
CA LEU A 78 -4.20 8.69 1.26
C LEU A 78 -4.89 9.08 2.56
N VAL A 79 -4.77 8.23 3.60
CA VAL A 79 -5.47 8.45 4.88
C VAL A 79 -4.87 9.63 5.63
N GLU A 80 -3.54 9.82 5.57
CA GLU A 80 -2.87 11.03 6.08
C GLU A 80 -3.44 12.28 5.41
N ALA A 81 -3.39 12.34 4.08
CA ALA A 81 -3.88 13.49 3.32
C ALA A 81 -5.40 13.75 3.50
N MET A 82 -6.19 12.68 3.64
CA MET A 82 -7.60 12.79 3.95
C MET A 82 -7.85 13.40 5.34
N SER A 83 -7.14 12.92 6.37
CA SER A 83 -7.30 13.42 7.74
C SER A 83 -6.98 14.92 7.83
N ASP A 84 -5.89 15.34 7.18
CA ASP A 84 -5.48 16.75 7.12
C ASP A 84 -6.49 17.61 6.36
N ARG A 85 -6.89 17.17 5.17
CA ARG A 85 -7.82 17.89 4.29
C ARG A 85 -9.20 18.09 4.90
N GLU A 86 -9.73 17.06 5.55
CA GLU A 86 -11.05 17.08 6.18
C GLU A 86 -11.02 17.70 7.60
N GLY A 87 -9.85 18.06 8.10
CA GLY A 87 -9.69 18.67 9.44
C GLY A 87 -10.15 17.75 10.57
N LEU A 88 -9.98 16.43 10.42
CA LEU A 88 -10.49 15.44 11.38
C LEU A 88 -9.68 15.40 12.69
N GLY A 89 -8.50 16.00 12.73
CA GLY A 89 -7.64 16.05 13.91
C GLY A 89 -7.08 14.70 14.34
N VAL A 90 -7.13 13.70 13.46
CA VAL A 90 -6.62 12.34 13.71
C VAL A 90 -5.17 12.25 13.30
N ARG A 91 -4.28 11.97 14.24
CA ARG A 91 -2.87 11.67 13.94
C ARG A 91 -2.76 10.28 13.32
N VAL A 92 -2.45 10.19 12.04
CA VAL A 92 -2.20 8.91 11.36
C VAL A 92 -0.75 8.50 11.56
N VAL A 93 -0.54 7.23 11.92
CA VAL A 93 0.80 6.65 12.19
C VAL A 93 0.98 5.41 11.34
N GLY A 94 2.10 5.34 10.60
CA GLY A 94 2.53 4.15 9.88
C GLY A 94 3.30 3.21 10.80
N GLU A 95 2.96 1.91 10.77
CA GLU A 95 3.71 0.86 11.44
C GLU A 95 4.44 0.00 10.40
N PRO A 96 5.72 -0.34 10.64
CA PRO A 96 6.52 -1.11 9.71
C PRO A 96 5.87 -2.43 9.29
N THR A 97 6.10 -2.82 8.04
CA THR A 97 5.59 -4.08 7.49
C THR A 97 6.15 -5.27 8.28
N VAL A 98 5.26 -6.03 8.93
CA VAL A 98 5.62 -7.30 9.58
C VAL A 98 5.82 -8.37 8.51
N ARG A 99 6.90 -9.17 8.66
CA ARG A 99 7.29 -10.21 7.70
C ARG A 99 7.40 -11.57 8.36
N GLU A 100 7.16 -12.62 7.59
CA GLU A 100 7.38 -13.99 8.04
C GLU A 100 8.86 -14.20 8.39
N GLY A 101 9.12 -14.88 9.52
CA GLY A 101 10.49 -15.14 9.98
C GLY A 101 11.22 -13.92 10.59
N GLY A 102 10.61 -12.75 10.61
CA GLY A 102 11.21 -11.52 11.18
C GLY A 102 12.36 -10.92 10.35
N ASP A 103 12.63 -11.44 9.17
CA ASP A 103 13.69 -10.98 8.26
C ASP A 103 13.07 -10.06 7.18
N LEU A 104 13.80 -9.00 6.81
CA LEU A 104 13.45 -8.08 5.70
C LEU A 104 13.26 -8.81 4.36
N ARG A 105 13.84 -10.00 4.20
CA ARG A 105 13.67 -10.87 3.03
C ARG A 105 12.46 -11.79 3.13
N GLY A 106 11.80 -11.82 4.28
CA GLY A 106 10.60 -12.63 4.51
C GLY A 106 9.39 -12.08 3.75
N LEU A 107 8.41 -12.94 3.52
CA LEU A 107 7.14 -12.57 2.90
C LEU A 107 6.38 -11.58 3.80
N ALA A 108 5.98 -10.44 3.28
CA ALA A 108 5.14 -9.49 3.99
C ALA A 108 3.83 -10.17 4.44
N LEU A 109 3.47 -10.03 5.72
CA LEU A 109 2.26 -10.66 6.24
C LEU A 109 1.01 -10.06 5.58
N SER A 110 0.16 -10.95 5.09
CA SER A 110 -1.11 -10.61 4.45
C SER A 110 -2.12 -11.73 4.66
N SER A 111 -3.40 -11.37 4.83
CA SER A 111 -4.49 -12.37 4.81
C SER A 111 -4.54 -13.17 3.50
N ARG A 112 -3.99 -12.63 2.41
CA ARG A 112 -3.91 -13.31 1.12
C ARG A 112 -2.89 -14.43 1.08
N ASN A 113 -1.93 -14.47 2.02
CA ASN A 113 -0.89 -15.51 2.06
C ASN A 113 -1.46 -16.92 2.30
N VAL A 114 -2.66 -17.03 2.87
CA VAL A 114 -3.36 -18.31 3.06
C VAL A 114 -3.73 -19.01 1.74
N HIS A 115 -3.80 -18.24 0.64
CA HIS A 115 -4.11 -18.76 -0.70
C HIS A 115 -2.87 -19.23 -1.48
N LEU A 116 -1.67 -19.05 -0.92
CA LEU A 116 -0.42 -19.45 -1.55
C LEU A 116 -0.13 -20.92 -1.28
N GLY A 117 -0.06 -21.72 -2.36
CA GLY A 117 0.47 -23.07 -2.30
C GLY A 117 1.99 -23.08 -2.04
N PRO A 118 2.61 -24.26 -1.78
CA PRO A 118 4.04 -24.35 -1.50
C PRO A 118 4.94 -23.74 -2.58
N GLY A 119 4.64 -23.99 -3.86
CA GLY A 119 5.37 -23.42 -5.00
C GLY A 119 5.13 -21.91 -5.16
N ASP A 120 3.90 -21.44 -4.88
CA ASP A 120 3.55 -20.03 -4.94
C ASP A 120 4.24 -19.23 -3.83
N ARG A 121 4.48 -19.82 -2.66
CA ARG A 121 5.19 -19.14 -1.57
C ARG A 121 6.61 -18.78 -1.96
N GLU A 122 7.32 -19.67 -2.63
CA GLU A 122 8.67 -19.38 -3.13
C GLU A 122 8.66 -18.27 -4.18
N ALA A 123 7.69 -18.31 -5.11
CA ALA A 123 7.51 -17.23 -6.09
C ALA A 123 7.12 -15.89 -5.42
N ALA A 124 6.32 -15.92 -4.37
CA ALA A 124 5.91 -14.72 -3.61
C ALA A 124 7.09 -14.04 -2.89
N LEU A 125 8.09 -14.80 -2.43
CA LEU A 125 9.35 -14.25 -1.91
C LEU A 125 10.13 -13.44 -2.95
N GLY A 126 9.79 -13.59 -4.23
CA GLY A 126 10.32 -12.76 -5.30
C GLY A 126 10.06 -11.26 -5.09
N LEU A 127 8.95 -10.87 -4.42
CA LEU A 127 8.64 -9.48 -4.16
C LEU A 127 9.65 -8.85 -3.19
N SER A 128 9.88 -9.46 -2.04
CA SER A 128 10.85 -8.96 -1.06
C SER A 128 12.29 -9.02 -1.58
N ARG A 129 12.65 -10.06 -2.35
CA ARG A 129 13.95 -10.17 -3.02
C ARG A 129 14.12 -9.09 -4.10
N GLY A 130 13.06 -8.76 -4.84
CA GLY A 130 13.05 -7.68 -5.82
C GLY A 130 13.29 -6.32 -5.17
N ILE A 131 12.62 -6.04 -4.04
CA ILE A 131 12.85 -4.84 -3.25
C ILE A 131 14.32 -4.78 -2.79
N ALA A 132 14.87 -5.89 -2.29
CA ALA A 132 16.28 -5.94 -1.87
C ALA A 132 17.24 -5.63 -3.04
N ALA A 133 16.99 -6.18 -4.23
CA ALA A 133 17.78 -5.90 -5.43
C ALA A 133 17.72 -4.42 -5.83
N ALA A 134 16.53 -3.80 -5.78
CA ALA A 134 16.39 -2.36 -6.03
C ALA A 134 17.18 -1.51 -5.04
N ARG A 135 17.15 -1.87 -3.76
CA ARG A 135 17.91 -1.18 -2.71
C ARG A 135 19.44 -1.33 -2.90
N ASP A 136 19.89 -2.50 -3.34
CA ASP A 136 21.32 -2.72 -3.61
C ASP A 136 21.79 -1.85 -4.78
N VAL A 137 20.97 -1.66 -5.82
CA VAL A 137 21.25 -0.70 -6.91
C VAL A 137 21.36 0.72 -6.36
N GLY A 138 20.40 1.17 -5.54
CA GLY A 138 20.44 2.51 -4.96
C GLY A 138 21.67 2.73 -4.08
N ARG A 139 22.03 1.78 -3.22
CA ARG A 139 23.24 1.85 -2.38
C ARG A 139 24.53 1.92 -3.20
N ALA A 140 24.52 1.36 -4.40
CA ALA A 140 25.64 1.47 -5.34
C ALA A 140 25.62 2.79 -6.15
N GLY A 141 24.68 3.70 -5.88
CA GLY A 141 24.53 4.97 -6.58
C GLY A 141 23.82 4.86 -7.94
N GLY A 142 23.13 3.75 -8.18
CA GLY A 142 22.33 3.56 -9.40
C GLY A 142 21.04 4.37 -9.39
N SER A 143 20.47 4.57 -10.56
CA SER A 143 19.23 5.34 -10.78
C SER A 143 17.97 4.57 -10.35
N ALA A 144 16.86 5.30 -10.15
CA ALA A 144 15.55 4.71 -9.91
C ALA A 144 15.15 3.72 -11.02
N ALA A 145 15.40 4.06 -12.29
CA ALA A 145 15.08 3.19 -13.42
C ALA A 145 15.88 1.87 -13.40
N GLU A 146 17.15 1.91 -13.04
CA GLU A 146 17.97 0.71 -12.86
C GLU A 146 17.47 -0.13 -11.69
N ALA A 147 17.06 0.50 -10.58
CA ALA A 147 16.48 -0.17 -9.42
C ALA A 147 15.14 -0.86 -9.76
N GLU A 148 14.25 -0.18 -10.48
CA GLU A 148 12.98 -0.72 -10.96
C GLU A 148 13.21 -1.94 -11.88
N ALA A 149 14.16 -1.85 -12.80
CA ALA A 149 14.53 -2.94 -13.70
C ALA A 149 15.09 -4.14 -12.92
N ALA A 150 15.97 -3.92 -11.95
CA ALA A 150 16.55 -4.97 -11.11
C ALA A 150 15.47 -5.70 -10.29
N ALA A 151 14.55 -4.95 -9.66
CA ALA A 151 13.42 -5.53 -8.94
C ALA A 151 12.55 -6.42 -9.84
N ARG A 152 12.17 -5.90 -11.02
CA ARG A 152 11.36 -6.63 -11.99
C ARG A 152 12.00 -7.94 -12.42
N VAL A 153 13.27 -7.91 -12.78
CA VAL A 153 14.01 -9.12 -13.21
C VAL A 153 14.02 -10.19 -12.11
N VAL A 154 14.26 -9.81 -10.86
CA VAL A 154 14.26 -10.76 -9.73
C VAL A 154 12.89 -11.36 -9.50
N MET A 155 11.84 -10.54 -9.54
CA MET A 155 10.46 -10.99 -9.34
C MET A 155 10.00 -11.96 -10.46
N GLU A 156 10.28 -11.62 -11.72
CA GLU A 156 9.94 -12.47 -12.88
C GLU A 156 10.68 -13.80 -12.87
N ARG A 157 11.97 -13.79 -12.52
CA ARG A 157 12.77 -15.03 -12.36
C ARG A 157 12.26 -15.93 -11.23
N SER A 158 11.60 -15.36 -10.23
CA SER A 158 10.96 -16.12 -9.16
C SER A 158 9.60 -16.72 -9.57
N GLY A 159 9.11 -16.42 -10.77
CA GLY A 159 7.82 -16.90 -11.28
C GLY A 159 6.64 -15.96 -11.01
N ALA A 160 6.87 -14.75 -10.52
CA ALA A 160 5.83 -13.76 -10.32
C ALA A 160 5.51 -13.00 -11.62
N ARG A 161 4.23 -12.76 -11.89
CA ARG A 161 3.79 -11.89 -12.98
C ARG A 161 3.71 -10.45 -12.46
N VAL A 162 4.75 -9.66 -12.75
CA VAL A 162 4.91 -8.30 -12.24
C VAL A 162 3.89 -7.36 -12.88
N GLU A 163 3.13 -6.65 -12.06
CA GLU A 163 2.26 -5.56 -12.48
C GLU A 163 3.07 -4.26 -12.49
N TYR A 164 3.64 -3.90 -11.35
CA TYR A 164 4.60 -2.80 -11.29
C TYR A 164 5.78 -3.12 -10.37
N ALA A 165 6.92 -2.51 -10.65
CA ALA A 165 8.05 -2.34 -9.77
C ALA A 165 8.49 -0.88 -9.97
N ALA A 166 8.34 -0.06 -8.96
CA ALA A 166 8.45 1.39 -9.07
C ALA A 166 9.20 1.97 -7.88
N VAL A 167 10.08 2.93 -8.14
CA VAL A 167 10.72 3.78 -7.13
C VAL A 167 10.03 5.14 -7.18
N ARG A 168 9.49 5.58 -6.06
CA ARG A 168 8.68 6.80 -5.97
C ARG A 168 9.10 7.63 -4.76
N ASP A 169 8.89 8.92 -4.86
CA ASP A 169 8.94 9.82 -3.71
C ASP A 169 8.04 9.29 -2.59
N ALA A 170 8.57 9.21 -1.38
CA ALA A 170 7.87 8.57 -0.27
C ALA A 170 6.63 9.33 0.19
N MET A 171 6.58 10.64 0.01
CA MET A 171 5.47 11.47 0.50
C MET A 171 4.37 11.62 -0.55
N THR A 172 4.74 11.81 -1.81
CA THR A 172 3.81 12.14 -2.89
C THR A 172 3.44 10.95 -3.79
N CYS A 173 4.14 9.80 -3.64
CA CYS A 173 4.08 8.66 -4.57
C CYS A 173 4.34 9.07 -6.04
N GLY A 174 4.91 10.24 -6.26
CA GLY A 174 5.30 10.78 -7.55
C GLY A 174 6.71 10.38 -7.98
N ALA A 175 7.26 11.11 -8.95
CA ALA A 175 8.63 10.94 -9.37
C ALA A 175 9.60 11.24 -8.21
N VAL A 176 10.71 10.48 -8.17
CA VAL A 176 11.77 10.69 -7.17
C VAL A 176 12.33 12.11 -7.29
N VAL A 177 12.51 12.76 -6.15
CA VAL A 177 13.16 14.06 -6.02
C VAL A 177 14.52 13.84 -5.36
N GLU A 178 15.57 14.43 -5.92
CA GLU A 178 16.92 14.30 -5.39
C GLU A 178 17.02 14.87 -3.97
N GLY A 179 17.57 14.08 -3.05
CA GLY A 179 17.71 14.46 -1.64
C GLY A 179 16.47 14.16 -0.78
N GLU A 180 15.34 13.78 -1.38
CA GLU A 180 14.13 13.43 -0.64
C GLU A 180 14.01 11.91 -0.43
N PRO A 181 13.34 11.48 0.66
CA PRO A 181 13.09 10.07 0.89
C PRO A 181 12.31 9.42 -0.25
N ALA A 182 12.75 8.25 -0.69
CA ALA A 182 12.07 7.49 -1.72
C ALA A 182 11.74 6.07 -1.25
N ARG A 183 10.83 5.41 -1.95
CA ARG A 183 10.33 4.07 -1.62
C ARG A 183 10.24 3.19 -2.86
N VAL A 184 10.65 1.94 -2.71
CA VAL A 184 10.40 0.88 -3.70
C VAL A 184 9.03 0.30 -3.43
N LEU A 185 8.16 0.33 -4.41
CA LEU A 185 6.80 -0.26 -4.35
C LEU A 185 6.69 -1.32 -5.44
N VAL A 186 6.17 -2.48 -5.08
CA VAL A 186 6.01 -3.58 -6.03
C VAL A 186 4.64 -4.22 -5.92
N ALA A 187 4.12 -4.68 -7.06
CA ALA A 187 2.94 -5.54 -7.13
C ALA A 187 3.13 -6.63 -8.16
N ALA A 188 2.65 -7.82 -7.82
CA ALA A 188 2.69 -8.95 -8.73
C ALA A 188 1.55 -9.94 -8.46
N ARG A 189 1.25 -10.77 -9.45
CA ARG A 189 0.43 -11.95 -9.28
C ARG A 189 1.31 -13.19 -9.20
N VAL A 190 1.02 -14.00 -8.20
CA VAL A 190 1.60 -15.31 -7.99
C VAL A 190 0.46 -16.32 -8.01
N GLY A 191 0.41 -17.17 -9.01
CA GLY A 191 -0.78 -17.93 -9.32
C GLY A 191 -2.00 -17.01 -9.48
N VAL A 192 -3.04 -17.24 -8.72
CA VAL A 192 -4.25 -16.41 -8.69
C VAL A 192 -4.19 -15.26 -7.69
N THR A 193 -3.18 -15.25 -6.81
CA THR A 193 -3.08 -14.31 -5.70
C THR A 193 -2.31 -13.05 -6.12
N ARG A 194 -2.93 -11.88 -5.94
CA ARG A 194 -2.27 -10.60 -6.11
C ARG A 194 -1.62 -10.17 -4.80
N LEU A 195 -0.36 -9.84 -4.84
CA LEU A 195 0.45 -9.42 -3.70
C LEU A 195 1.07 -8.05 -3.96
N ILE A 196 1.23 -7.28 -2.89
CA ILE A 196 1.99 -6.04 -2.88
C ILE A 196 3.01 -6.07 -1.76
N ASP A 197 4.08 -5.34 -1.94
CA ASP A 197 5.10 -5.11 -0.92
C ASP A 197 5.82 -3.79 -1.19
N ASN A 198 6.49 -3.25 -0.19
CA ASN A 198 7.31 -2.06 -0.34
C ASN A 198 8.32 -1.93 0.79
N ASP A 199 9.35 -1.10 0.57
CA ASP A 199 10.31 -0.69 1.60
C ASP A 199 10.98 0.63 1.19
N ALA A 200 11.65 1.30 2.14
CA ALA A 200 12.46 2.47 1.83
C ALA A 200 13.51 2.14 0.76
N TRP A 201 13.73 3.11 -0.15
CA TRP A 201 14.79 3.01 -1.15
C TRP A 201 15.99 3.79 -0.69
N VAL A 202 17.01 3.39 -0.16
CA VAL A 202 18.23 4.06 0.37
C VAL A 202 17.98 5.33 1.18
#